data_d41b359d7d419c3d012f371a564596f8
#
_entry.id   d41b359d7d419c3d012f371a564596f8
#
_cell.length_a   1.000
_cell.length_b   1.000
_cell.length_c   1.000
_cell.angle_alpha   90.00
_cell.angle_beta   90.00
_cell.angle_gamma   90.00
#
_symmetry.space_group_name_H-M   'P 1'
#
loop_
_entity.id
_entity.type
_entity.pdbx_description
1 polymer ?
#
loop_
_entity_poly.entity_id
_entity_poly.type
_entity_poly.pdbx_seq_one_letter_code
_entity_poly.pdbx_strand_id
1 'polypeptide(L)'
;RGAWGSAGTYSFSHCLEDTEAVLSYLATGGTDRYAIDPLRVFLLGHSNGGNTVINVAKRHPELRGVIAYCPFDHKGAETLLGKEGLASMLTEAATVLHIESPEALVNDSETHRDEWAFPLAAYPLKDQNILIIGGEKDTTAPPQYMIDPFWNLLTDQQSQAIHQRVDLLGNHSLDTCRLKLIETVGTFIESLS
;
A
#
# COMPACT_ATOMS: atom_id res chain seq x y z
N ARG A 1 0.40 -13.65 6.25
CA ARG A 1 -0.17 -15.02 6.43
C ARG A 1 -1.09 -15.41 5.26
N GLY A 2 -1.29 -16.71 5.02
CA GLY A 2 -2.27 -17.23 4.05
C GLY A 2 -1.95 -17.05 2.57
N ALA A 3 -0.73 -16.65 2.21
CA ALA A 3 -0.30 -16.46 0.83
C ALA A 3 1.02 -17.19 0.56
N TRP A 4 1.19 -17.71 -0.66
CA TRP A 4 2.44 -18.30 -1.17
C TRP A 4 3.08 -19.36 -0.26
N GLY A 5 2.25 -20.19 0.38
CA GLY A 5 2.69 -21.25 1.29
C GLY A 5 2.90 -20.82 2.73
N SER A 6 2.66 -19.57 3.09
CA SER A 6 2.60 -19.12 4.47
C SER A 6 1.42 -19.74 5.21
N ALA A 7 1.61 -20.12 6.47
CA ALA A 7 0.54 -20.60 7.32
C ALA A 7 -0.48 -19.49 7.66
N GLY A 8 -1.65 -19.90 8.15
CA GLY A 8 -2.73 -18.99 8.54
C GLY A 8 -3.68 -18.67 7.41
N THR A 9 -4.59 -17.74 7.65
CA THR A 9 -5.66 -17.34 6.73
C THR A 9 -5.45 -15.90 6.28
N TYR A 10 -5.50 -15.68 4.98
CA TYR A 10 -5.38 -14.34 4.40
C TYR A 10 -6.68 -13.56 4.58
N SER A 11 -6.56 -12.28 4.93
CA SER A 11 -7.56 -11.24 4.76
C SER A 11 -6.83 -9.89 4.59
N PHE A 12 -7.54 -8.86 4.17
CA PHE A 12 -6.95 -7.52 4.06
C PHE A 12 -6.62 -6.96 5.44
N SER A 13 -7.50 -7.16 6.43
CA SER A 13 -7.25 -6.82 7.84
C SER A 13 -5.99 -7.50 8.38
N HIS A 14 -5.79 -8.78 8.07
CA HIS A 14 -4.59 -9.50 8.48
C HIS A 14 -3.29 -8.94 7.86
N CYS A 15 -3.35 -8.33 6.66
CA CYS A 15 -2.18 -7.66 6.08
C CYS A 15 -1.74 -6.46 6.94
N LEU A 16 -2.71 -5.68 7.45
CA LEU A 16 -2.42 -4.56 8.35
C LEU A 16 -1.87 -5.08 9.69
N GLU A 17 -2.52 -6.07 10.30
CA GLU A 17 -2.09 -6.68 11.57
C GLU A 17 -0.67 -7.26 11.49
N ASP A 18 -0.35 -7.98 10.41
CA ASP A 18 0.97 -8.58 10.23
C ASP A 18 2.06 -7.51 10.08
N THR A 19 1.75 -6.40 9.40
CA THR A 19 2.67 -5.26 9.27
C THR A 19 2.89 -4.58 10.62
N GLU A 20 1.83 -4.35 11.39
CA GLU A 20 1.92 -3.83 12.77
C GLU A 20 2.76 -4.76 13.68
N ALA A 21 2.57 -6.06 13.57
CA ALA A 21 3.33 -7.03 14.34
C ALA A 21 4.83 -6.98 14.02
N VAL A 22 5.20 -6.81 12.75
CA VAL A 22 6.60 -6.63 12.32
C VAL A 22 7.18 -5.33 12.88
N LEU A 23 6.46 -4.21 12.76
CA LEU A 23 6.92 -2.92 13.31
C LEU A 23 7.09 -2.98 14.83
N SER A 24 6.12 -3.58 15.53
CA SER A 24 6.22 -3.81 16.99
C SER A 24 7.42 -4.68 17.35
N TYR A 25 7.68 -5.73 16.60
CA TYR A 25 8.85 -6.59 16.82
C TYR A 25 10.17 -5.82 16.64
N LEU A 26 10.25 -4.98 15.61
CA LEU A 26 11.43 -4.12 15.39
C LEU A 26 11.62 -3.15 16.55
N ALA A 27 10.56 -2.51 17.03
CA ALA A 27 10.61 -1.57 18.14
C ALA A 27 10.99 -2.22 19.49
N THR A 28 10.75 -3.52 19.66
CA THR A 28 10.98 -4.26 20.92
C THR A 28 12.26 -5.11 20.96
N GLY A 29 13.24 -4.81 20.11
CA GLY A 29 14.57 -5.46 20.12
C GLY A 29 14.91 -6.26 18.86
N GLY A 30 14.01 -6.34 17.88
CA GLY A 30 14.31 -6.98 16.59
C GLY A 30 15.41 -6.26 15.83
N THR A 31 15.54 -4.93 16.01
CA THR A 31 16.61 -4.11 15.44
C THR A 31 17.99 -4.56 15.89
N ASP A 32 18.19 -4.85 17.18
CA ASP A 32 19.47 -5.31 17.72
C ASP A 32 19.89 -6.65 17.12
N ARG A 33 18.93 -7.57 17.00
CA ARG A 33 19.17 -8.91 16.46
C ARG A 33 19.64 -8.89 14.99
N TYR A 34 19.15 -7.95 14.20
CA TYR A 34 19.43 -7.88 12.77
C TYR A 34 20.29 -6.69 12.37
N ALA A 35 20.82 -5.92 13.33
CA ALA A 35 21.57 -4.69 13.10
C ALA A 35 20.83 -3.67 12.20
N ILE A 36 19.53 -3.51 12.45
CA ILE A 36 18.65 -2.59 11.74
C ILE A 36 18.71 -1.22 12.44
N ASP A 37 18.88 -0.15 11.68
CA ASP A 37 18.71 1.20 12.19
C ASP A 37 17.20 1.53 12.32
N PRO A 38 16.68 1.72 13.53
CA PRO A 38 15.25 2.01 13.73
C PRO A 38 14.81 3.36 13.16
N LEU A 39 15.73 4.28 12.90
CA LEU A 39 15.45 5.58 12.29
C LEU A 39 15.38 5.51 10.75
N ARG A 40 15.67 4.35 10.17
CA ARG A 40 15.72 4.13 8.72
C ARG A 40 14.78 3.03 8.26
N VAL A 41 13.64 2.90 8.91
CA VAL A 41 12.60 1.94 8.53
C VAL A 41 11.70 2.56 7.48
N PHE A 42 11.55 1.87 6.35
CA PHE A 42 10.63 2.21 5.27
C PHE A 42 9.57 1.11 5.13
N LEU A 43 8.35 1.49 4.79
CA LEU A 43 7.35 0.55 4.29
C LEU A 43 7.27 0.64 2.77
N LEU A 44 7.29 -0.52 2.10
CA LEU A 44 7.12 -0.61 0.65
C LEU A 44 6.03 -1.63 0.32
N GLY A 45 5.06 -1.26 -0.51
CA GLY A 45 3.95 -2.13 -0.87
C GLY A 45 3.50 -1.99 -2.31
N HIS A 46 3.11 -3.13 -2.92
CA HIS A 46 2.50 -3.23 -4.23
C HIS A 46 1.02 -3.56 -4.12
N SER A 47 0.20 -2.95 -4.94
CA SER A 47 -1.23 -3.31 -5.05
C SER A 47 -1.92 -3.24 -3.67
N ASN A 48 -2.48 -4.34 -3.17
CA ASN A 48 -3.01 -4.41 -1.81
C ASN A 48 -1.93 -4.17 -0.74
N GLY A 49 -0.66 -4.54 -0.99
CA GLY A 49 0.45 -4.13 -0.12
C GLY A 49 0.63 -2.62 -0.07
N GLY A 50 0.34 -1.91 -1.17
CA GLY A 50 0.27 -0.44 -1.20
C GLY A 50 -0.85 0.11 -0.32
N ASN A 51 -2.04 -0.53 -0.33
CA ASN A 51 -3.11 -0.22 0.62
C ASN A 51 -2.65 -0.40 2.07
N THR A 52 -2.03 -1.55 2.34
CA THR A 52 -1.53 -1.89 3.68
C THR A 52 -0.55 -0.84 4.19
N VAL A 53 0.49 -0.50 3.43
CA VAL A 53 1.53 0.43 3.90
C VAL A 53 1.01 1.85 4.09
N ILE A 54 0.11 2.34 3.22
CA ILE A 54 -0.53 3.65 3.37
C ILE A 54 -1.36 3.69 4.66
N ASN A 55 -2.15 2.65 4.93
CA ASN A 55 -3.05 2.63 6.08
C ASN A 55 -2.33 2.39 7.41
N VAL A 56 -1.29 1.56 7.41
CA VAL A 56 -0.44 1.35 8.61
C VAL A 56 0.33 2.63 8.94
N ALA A 57 0.93 3.28 7.95
CA ALA A 57 1.74 4.48 8.14
C ALA A 57 0.99 5.66 8.81
N LYS A 58 -0.35 5.70 8.70
CA LYS A 58 -1.17 6.71 9.42
C LYS A 58 -0.93 6.72 10.93
N ARG A 59 -0.44 5.61 11.50
CA ARG A 59 -0.20 5.43 12.94
C ARG A 59 1.29 5.40 13.30
N HIS A 60 2.18 5.50 12.31
CA HIS A 60 3.63 5.33 12.46
C HIS A 60 4.41 6.54 11.93
N PRO A 61 4.32 7.72 12.61
CA PRO A 61 5.05 8.92 12.20
C PRO A 61 6.57 8.77 12.28
N GLU A 62 7.08 7.76 12.98
CA GLU A 62 8.49 7.42 13.10
C GLU A 62 9.11 6.80 11.85
N LEU A 63 8.29 6.31 10.91
CA LEU A 63 8.78 5.73 9.66
C LEU A 63 9.57 6.76 8.85
N ARG A 64 10.70 6.34 8.30
CA ARG A 64 11.53 7.21 7.46
C ARG A 64 10.86 7.56 6.14
N GLY A 65 10.05 6.65 5.60
CA GLY A 65 9.27 6.90 4.40
C GLY A 65 8.32 5.76 4.06
N VAL A 66 7.35 6.07 3.21
CA VAL A 66 6.32 5.16 2.70
C VAL A 66 6.39 5.13 1.18
N ILE A 67 6.45 3.93 0.63
CA ILE A 67 6.56 3.69 -0.81
C ILE A 67 5.42 2.78 -1.23
N ALA A 68 4.56 3.25 -2.13
CA ALA A 68 3.49 2.43 -2.68
C ALA A 68 3.54 2.47 -4.21
N TYR A 69 3.56 1.29 -4.84
CA TYR A 69 3.50 1.23 -6.29
C TYR A 69 2.28 0.45 -6.78
N CYS A 70 1.60 1.00 -7.78
CA CYS A 70 0.31 0.54 -8.25
C CYS A 70 -0.64 0.20 -7.08
N PRO A 71 -0.78 1.10 -6.07
CA PRO A 71 -1.54 0.79 -4.86
C PRO A 71 -3.02 0.59 -5.18
N PHE A 72 -3.65 -0.35 -4.45
CA PHE A 72 -5.06 -0.67 -4.64
C PHE A 72 -5.91 -0.04 -3.53
N ASP A 73 -6.66 1.01 -3.86
CA ASP A 73 -7.66 1.60 -2.97
C ASP A 73 -8.99 0.88 -3.12
N HIS A 74 -9.45 0.18 -2.09
CA HIS A 74 -10.73 -0.52 -2.11
C HIS A 74 -11.91 0.41 -2.38
N LYS A 75 -11.87 1.65 -1.88
CA LYS A 75 -12.91 2.66 -2.13
C LYS A 75 -12.86 3.21 -3.55
N GLY A 76 -11.65 3.45 -4.05
CA GLY A 76 -11.43 3.82 -5.45
C GLY A 76 -11.90 2.72 -6.41
N ALA A 77 -11.63 1.46 -6.07
CA ALA A 77 -12.09 0.31 -6.85
C ALA A 77 -13.62 0.17 -6.86
N GLU A 78 -14.29 0.39 -5.71
CA GLU A 78 -15.75 0.46 -5.68
C GLU A 78 -16.30 1.58 -6.58
N THR A 79 -15.64 2.73 -6.59
CA THR A 79 -16.02 3.85 -7.45
C THR A 79 -15.90 3.51 -8.94
N LEU A 80 -14.86 2.75 -9.29
CA LEU A 80 -14.61 2.32 -10.67
C LEU A 80 -15.57 1.21 -11.13
N LEU A 81 -15.76 0.17 -10.30
CA LEU A 81 -16.39 -1.10 -10.68
C LEU A 81 -17.82 -1.26 -10.16
N GLY A 82 -18.23 -0.42 -9.22
CA GLY A 82 -19.42 -0.67 -8.41
C GLY A 82 -19.18 -1.78 -7.37
N LYS A 83 -20.14 -1.97 -6.45
CA LYS A 83 -20.04 -2.98 -5.39
C LYS A 83 -19.92 -4.40 -5.93
N GLU A 84 -20.78 -4.75 -6.88
CA GLU A 84 -20.81 -6.09 -7.49
C GLU A 84 -19.53 -6.39 -8.27
N GLY A 85 -19.02 -5.41 -9.05
CA GLY A 85 -17.78 -5.55 -9.80
C GLY A 85 -16.57 -5.73 -8.89
N LEU A 86 -16.49 -4.97 -7.79
CA LEU A 86 -15.43 -5.14 -6.79
C LEU A 86 -15.53 -6.53 -6.13
N ALA A 87 -16.72 -6.97 -5.71
CA ALA A 87 -16.90 -8.29 -5.11
C ALA A 87 -16.48 -9.42 -6.06
N SER A 88 -16.83 -9.33 -7.34
CA SER A 88 -16.40 -10.29 -8.37
C SER A 88 -14.88 -10.33 -8.51
N MET A 89 -14.23 -9.17 -8.60
CA MET A 89 -12.77 -9.06 -8.69
C MET A 89 -12.07 -9.68 -7.47
N LEU A 90 -12.55 -9.41 -6.27
CA LEU A 90 -11.97 -9.96 -5.03
C LEU A 90 -12.16 -11.48 -4.95
N THR A 91 -13.32 -12.00 -5.41
CA THR A 91 -13.58 -13.44 -5.47
C THR A 91 -12.62 -14.14 -6.43
N GLU A 92 -12.32 -13.55 -7.59
CA GLU A 92 -11.33 -14.10 -8.53
C GLU A 92 -9.92 -14.10 -7.92
N ALA A 93 -9.51 -13.01 -7.27
CA ALA A 93 -8.21 -12.90 -6.62
C ALA A 93 -8.04 -13.93 -5.48
N ALA A 94 -9.11 -14.33 -4.83
CA ALA A 94 -9.14 -15.30 -3.74
C ALA A 94 -8.66 -16.70 -4.15
N THR A 95 -8.69 -17.05 -5.43
CA THR A 95 -8.36 -18.41 -5.92
C THR A 95 -6.92 -18.85 -5.66
N VAL A 96 -6.00 -17.93 -5.40
CA VAL A 96 -4.57 -18.21 -5.15
C VAL A 96 -4.16 -17.97 -3.70
N LEU A 97 -5.12 -17.69 -2.82
CA LEU A 97 -4.92 -17.35 -1.42
C LEU A 97 -5.57 -18.41 -0.51
N HIS A 98 -4.98 -18.67 0.65
CA HIS A 98 -5.61 -19.46 1.68
C HIS A 98 -6.51 -18.55 2.52
N ILE A 99 -7.77 -18.46 2.14
CA ILE A 99 -8.80 -17.63 2.75
C ILE A 99 -9.81 -18.48 3.53
N GLU A 100 -10.62 -17.87 4.39
CA GLU A 100 -11.71 -18.52 5.06
C GLU A 100 -12.81 -18.89 4.05
N SER A 101 -13.28 -17.91 3.28
CA SER A 101 -14.17 -18.05 2.12
C SER A 101 -14.07 -16.80 1.23
N PRO A 102 -14.50 -16.89 -0.04
CA PRO A 102 -14.61 -15.70 -0.90
C PRO A 102 -15.51 -14.61 -0.29
N GLU A 103 -16.62 -15.00 0.32
CA GLU A 103 -17.56 -14.09 0.97
C GLU A 103 -16.92 -13.38 2.18
N ALA A 104 -16.11 -14.09 2.98
CA ALA A 104 -15.39 -13.50 4.10
C ALA A 104 -14.40 -12.44 3.63
N LEU A 105 -13.69 -12.69 2.52
CA LEU A 105 -12.75 -11.73 1.94
C LEU A 105 -13.47 -10.48 1.41
N VAL A 106 -14.59 -10.66 0.72
CA VAL A 106 -15.44 -9.55 0.23
C VAL A 106 -15.96 -8.73 1.41
N ASN A 107 -16.48 -9.39 2.44
CA ASN A 107 -17.01 -8.74 3.64
C ASN A 107 -15.94 -7.96 4.41
N ASP A 108 -14.71 -8.47 4.50
CA ASP A 108 -13.59 -7.75 5.10
C ASP A 108 -13.32 -6.42 4.36
N SER A 109 -13.29 -6.45 3.03
CA SER A 109 -13.19 -5.23 2.22
C SER A 109 -14.39 -4.29 2.44
N GLU A 110 -15.62 -4.82 2.40
CA GLU A 110 -16.84 -4.02 2.56
C GLU A 110 -16.93 -3.33 3.92
N THR A 111 -16.48 -4.01 4.96
CA THR A 111 -16.50 -3.49 6.33
C THR A 111 -15.53 -2.33 6.51
N HIS A 112 -14.37 -2.39 5.88
CA HIS A 112 -13.26 -1.49 6.17
C HIS A 112 -12.91 -0.51 5.05
N ARG A 113 -13.41 -0.69 3.81
CA ARG A 113 -12.99 0.13 2.66
C ARG A 113 -13.17 1.63 2.84
N ASP A 114 -14.19 2.05 3.59
CA ASP A 114 -14.41 3.48 3.85
C ASP A 114 -13.35 4.02 4.81
N GLU A 115 -12.91 3.26 5.81
CA GLU A 115 -11.81 3.60 6.72
C GLU A 115 -10.45 3.57 6.02
N TRP A 116 -10.27 2.62 5.09
CA TRP A 116 -9.01 2.45 4.34
C TRP A 116 -8.90 3.33 3.10
N ALA A 117 -9.91 4.13 2.80
CA ALA A 117 -9.91 5.01 1.64
C ALA A 117 -8.70 5.96 1.67
N PHE A 118 -7.91 5.97 0.60
CA PHE A 118 -6.67 6.74 0.52
C PHE A 118 -6.84 8.24 0.74
N PRO A 119 -7.93 8.90 0.28
CA PRO A 119 -8.17 10.31 0.59
C PRO A 119 -8.13 10.63 2.09
N LEU A 120 -8.57 9.70 2.96
CA LEU A 120 -8.52 9.88 4.41
C LEU A 120 -7.10 9.79 4.99
N ALA A 121 -6.15 9.23 4.24
CA ALA A 121 -4.76 9.15 4.65
C ALA A 121 -3.96 10.44 4.36
N ALA A 122 -4.47 11.33 3.51
CA ALA A 122 -3.72 12.50 3.05
C ALA A 122 -3.30 13.43 4.20
N TYR A 123 -4.22 13.75 5.12
CA TYR A 123 -3.90 14.60 6.25
C TYR A 123 -3.01 13.92 7.31
N PRO A 124 -3.28 12.68 7.75
CA PRO A 124 -2.38 11.95 8.65
C PRO A 124 -0.94 11.80 8.11
N LEU A 125 -0.80 11.63 6.80
CA LEU A 125 0.49 11.37 6.15
C LEU A 125 1.18 12.63 5.61
N LYS A 126 0.64 13.82 5.79
CA LYS A 126 1.17 15.05 5.21
C LYS A 126 2.65 15.32 5.56
N ASP A 127 3.08 14.92 6.75
CA ASP A 127 4.46 15.14 7.23
C ASP A 127 5.34 13.88 7.08
N GLN A 128 4.85 12.85 6.38
CA GLN A 128 5.61 11.64 6.02
C GLN A 128 6.28 11.81 4.65
N ASN A 129 7.49 11.27 4.49
CA ASN A 129 8.10 11.15 3.18
C ASN A 129 7.39 10.04 2.39
N ILE A 130 6.86 10.38 1.22
CA ILE A 130 6.01 9.49 0.44
C ILE A 130 6.48 9.41 -1.01
N LEU A 131 6.63 8.19 -1.51
CA LEU A 131 6.78 7.89 -2.93
C LEU A 131 5.59 7.07 -3.38
N ILE A 132 4.83 7.60 -4.35
CA ILE A 132 3.77 6.88 -5.05
C ILE A 132 4.21 6.64 -6.49
N ILE A 133 4.10 5.37 -6.94
CA ILE A 133 4.43 5.00 -8.31
C ILE A 133 3.18 4.40 -8.96
N GLY A 134 2.71 5.01 -10.05
CA GLY A 134 1.60 4.53 -10.86
C GLY A 134 2.06 3.79 -12.12
N GLY A 135 1.21 2.92 -12.66
CA GLY A 135 1.36 2.35 -13.98
C GLY A 135 0.41 3.04 -14.97
N GLU A 136 0.93 3.69 -16.02
CA GLU A 136 0.09 4.40 -17.00
C GLU A 136 -0.87 3.47 -17.75
N LYS A 137 -0.54 2.18 -17.84
CA LYS A 137 -1.35 1.12 -18.46
C LYS A 137 -1.96 0.16 -17.43
N ASP A 138 -2.02 0.59 -16.17
CA ASP A 138 -2.63 -0.21 -15.11
C ASP A 138 -4.15 -0.19 -15.23
N THR A 139 -4.73 -1.32 -15.62
CA THR A 139 -6.18 -1.51 -15.73
C THR A 139 -6.79 -2.14 -14.48
N THR A 140 -5.95 -2.67 -13.57
CA THR A 140 -6.37 -3.26 -12.31
C THR A 140 -6.55 -2.19 -11.23
N ALA A 141 -5.57 -1.28 -11.14
CA ALA A 141 -5.55 -0.17 -10.20
C ALA A 141 -5.23 1.15 -10.94
N PRO A 142 -6.15 1.63 -11.82
CA PRO A 142 -5.90 2.81 -12.63
C PRO A 142 -5.62 4.05 -11.77
N PRO A 143 -4.52 4.79 -12.01
CA PRO A 143 -4.10 5.91 -11.18
C PRO A 143 -5.20 6.96 -10.91
N GLN A 144 -6.07 7.22 -11.88
CA GLN A 144 -7.15 8.20 -11.76
C GLN A 144 -8.17 7.87 -10.66
N TYR A 145 -8.31 6.60 -10.29
CA TYR A 145 -9.21 6.16 -9.22
C TYR A 145 -8.47 5.83 -7.92
N MET A 146 -7.23 5.34 -8.01
CA MET A 146 -6.47 4.85 -6.87
C MET A 146 -5.52 5.89 -6.29
N ILE A 147 -4.89 6.70 -7.15
CA ILE A 147 -3.81 7.61 -6.74
C ILE A 147 -4.27 9.07 -6.72
N ASP A 148 -4.91 9.54 -7.78
CA ASP A 148 -5.22 10.96 -7.95
C ASP A 148 -6.01 11.58 -6.80
N PRO A 149 -7.08 10.93 -6.25
CA PRO A 149 -7.83 11.53 -5.15
C PRO A 149 -6.99 11.73 -3.87
N PHE A 150 -6.11 10.78 -3.56
CA PHE A 150 -5.18 10.88 -2.45
C PHE A 150 -4.09 11.92 -2.71
N TRP A 151 -3.46 11.85 -3.89
CA TRP A 151 -2.33 12.70 -4.26
C TRP A 151 -2.70 14.19 -4.26
N ASN A 152 -3.85 14.53 -4.81
CA ASN A 152 -4.33 15.90 -4.85
C ASN A 152 -4.53 16.47 -3.43
N LEU A 153 -5.14 15.68 -2.52
CA LEU A 153 -5.32 16.09 -1.13
C LEU A 153 -4.01 16.16 -0.36
N LEU A 154 -3.08 15.24 -0.61
CA LEU A 154 -1.77 15.23 0.04
C LEU A 154 -0.93 16.45 -0.33
N THR A 155 -0.88 16.79 -1.63
CA THR A 155 -0.08 17.90 -2.14
C THR A 155 -0.68 19.28 -1.86
N ASP A 156 -1.96 19.33 -1.51
CA ASP A 156 -2.65 20.54 -1.06
C ASP A 156 -2.27 20.92 0.39
N GLN A 157 -1.63 20.00 1.12
CA GLN A 157 -1.14 20.23 2.47
C GLN A 157 0.23 20.94 2.45
N GLN A 158 0.41 21.91 3.34
CA GLN A 158 1.75 22.46 3.57
C GLN A 158 2.59 21.49 4.40
N SER A 159 3.73 21.09 3.88
CA SER A 159 4.66 20.18 4.55
C SER A 159 6.10 20.43 4.10
N GLN A 160 7.07 19.99 4.94
CA GLN A 160 8.49 19.90 4.60
C GLN A 160 8.90 18.48 4.17
N ALA A 161 7.96 17.53 4.25
CA ALA A 161 8.22 16.15 3.83
C ALA A 161 8.34 16.05 2.29
N ILE A 162 9.07 15.07 1.84
CA ILE A 162 9.23 14.81 0.40
C ILE A 162 8.02 13.99 -0.07
N HIS A 163 7.20 14.61 -0.89
CA HIS A 163 6.12 13.93 -1.63
C HIS A 163 6.55 13.81 -3.08
N GLN A 164 6.71 12.58 -3.54
CA GLN A 164 7.10 12.28 -4.92
C GLN A 164 6.10 11.33 -5.56
N ARG A 165 5.70 11.66 -6.79
CA ARG A 165 4.90 10.78 -7.64
C ARG A 165 5.64 10.53 -8.95
N VAL A 166 5.61 9.28 -9.41
CA VAL A 166 6.18 8.85 -10.69
C VAL A 166 5.18 7.93 -11.37
N ASP A 167 4.76 8.27 -12.56
CA ASP A 167 3.94 7.38 -13.38
C ASP A 167 4.85 6.72 -14.44
N LEU A 168 4.88 5.38 -14.47
CA LEU A 168 5.71 4.58 -15.38
C LEU A 168 4.85 3.98 -16.49
N LEU A 169 5.40 3.90 -17.70
CA LEU A 169 4.73 3.31 -18.85
C LEU A 169 4.63 1.77 -18.72
N GLY A 170 3.91 1.29 -17.73
CA GLY A 170 3.76 -0.13 -17.39
C GLY A 170 2.35 -0.52 -16.98
N ASN A 171 2.11 -1.83 -16.90
CA ASN A 171 0.89 -2.44 -16.39
C ASN A 171 0.90 -2.47 -14.83
N HIS A 172 -0.09 -3.14 -14.23
CA HIS A 172 -0.21 -3.30 -12.77
C HIS A 172 1.03 -3.88 -12.09
N SER A 173 1.72 -4.81 -12.74
CA SER A 173 2.94 -5.45 -12.21
C SER A 173 4.23 -4.70 -12.56
N LEU A 174 4.16 -3.65 -13.39
CA LEU A 174 5.30 -2.91 -13.94
C LEU A 174 6.35 -3.83 -14.59
N ASP A 175 5.92 -4.91 -15.24
CA ASP A 175 6.80 -5.96 -15.77
C ASP A 175 7.86 -5.42 -16.72
N THR A 176 7.50 -4.48 -17.58
CA THR A 176 8.38 -3.86 -18.56
C THR A 176 9.22 -2.71 -18.00
N CYS A 177 8.95 -2.28 -16.77
CA CYS A 177 9.55 -1.10 -16.11
C CYS A 177 10.34 -1.44 -14.86
N ARG A 178 10.63 -2.72 -14.58
CA ARG A 178 11.23 -3.18 -13.31
C ARG A 178 12.55 -2.49 -12.96
N LEU A 179 13.44 -2.27 -13.92
CA LEU A 179 14.69 -1.56 -13.66
C LEU A 179 14.43 -0.11 -13.27
N LYS A 180 13.48 0.55 -13.95
CA LYS A 180 13.10 1.93 -13.62
C LYS A 180 12.41 2.03 -12.27
N LEU A 181 11.57 1.05 -11.90
CA LEU A 181 10.98 0.94 -10.58
C LEU A 181 12.06 0.86 -9.50
N ILE A 182 13.05 -0.05 -9.66
CA ILE A 182 14.15 -0.23 -8.70
C ILE A 182 14.97 1.06 -8.57
N GLU A 183 15.32 1.69 -9.69
CA GLU A 183 16.06 2.96 -9.71
C GLU A 183 15.28 4.07 -8.98
N THR A 184 13.99 4.20 -9.26
CA THR A 184 13.12 5.21 -8.64
C THR A 184 13.03 5.04 -7.13
N VAL A 185 12.81 3.79 -6.67
CA VAL A 185 12.76 3.46 -5.24
C VAL A 185 14.11 3.71 -4.57
N GLY A 186 15.22 3.25 -5.20
CA GLY A 186 16.56 3.45 -4.67
C GLY A 186 16.91 4.93 -4.52
N THR A 187 16.67 5.73 -5.55
CA THR A 187 16.90 7.19 -5.52
C THR A 187 16.09 7.87 -4.41
N PHE A 188 14.84 7.49 -4.21
CA PHE A 188 14.02 8.05 -3.13
C PHE A 188 14.59 7.69 -1.75
N ILE A 189 14.97 6.45 -1.51
CA ILE A 189 15.56 6.01 -0.24
C ILE A 189 16.88 6.74 0.01
N GLU A 190 17.74 6.87 -1.00
CA GLU A 190 19.02 7.57 -0.92
C GLU A 190 18.84 9.06 -0.62
N SER A 191 17.82 9.70 -1.15
CA SER A 191 17.53 11.12 -0.88
C SER A 191 17.16 11.41 0.57
N LEU A 192 16.77 10.37 1.32
CA LEU A 192 16.40 10.43 2.74
C LEU A 192 17.48 9.89 3.69
N SER A 193 18.66 9.56 3.15
CA SER A 193 19.77 8.95 3.92
C SER A 193 20.62 9.97 4.63
#